data_a135eb4d3002c126cccae1c7961c8f04
#
_entry.id   a135eb4d3002c126cccae1c7961c8f04
#
_cell.length_a   1.000
_cell.length_b   1.000
_cell.length_c   1.000
_cell.angle_alpha   90.00
_cell.angle_beta   90.00
_cell.angle_gamma   90.00
#
_symmetry.space_group_name_H-M   'P 1'
#
loop_
_entity.id
_entity.type
_entity.pdbx_description
1 polymer ?
#
loop_
_entity_poly.entity_id
_entity_poly.type
_entity_poly.pdbx_seq_one_letter_code
_entity_poly.pdbx_strand_id
1 'polypeptide(L)'
;MDRKALFNHTILAYGNKVASIKVGTGVKSEGSLVISGTKGYIYVPAPWWKTDYFEVRFENTTNNRKFYFPYEQAGLRYEIQAFLDSIRGRLLADGLTTEEILKMIEIQNKIN
;
A
#
# COMPACT_ATOMS: atom_id res chain seq x y z
N MET A 1 3.94 2.18 31.36
CA MET A 1 4.29 3.13 30.31
C MET A 1 4.45 2.39 28.99
N ASP A 2 3.51 2.60 28.13
CA ASP A 2 3.52 1.93 26.84
C ASP A 2 4.61 2.52 25.96
N ARG A 3 5.60 1.72 25.67
CA ARG A 3 6.66 2.11 24.75
C ARG A 3 6.28 1.66 23.35
N LYS A 4 5.78 2.59 22.56
CA LYS A 4 5.69 2.34 21.13
C LYS A 4 7.10 2.35 20.56
N ALA A 5 7.41 1.39 19.73
CA ALA A 5 8.69 1.36 19.04
C ALA A 5 8.84 2.63 18.21
N LEU A 6 9.98 3.34 18.35
CA LEU A 6 10.30 4.52 17.56
C LEU A 6 10.52 4.15 16.09
N PHE A 7 11.01 2.96 15.86
CA PHE A 7 11.26 2.45 14.53
C PHE A 7 10.91 0.96 14.50
N ASN A 8 10.16 0.54 13.50
CA ASN A 8 9.76 -0.85 13.32
C ASN A 8 10.03 -1.30 11.89
N HIS A 9 10.68 -2.45 11.75
CA HIS A 9 10.86 -3.10 10.47
C HIS A 9 10.25 -4.50 10.57
N THR A 10 9.15 -4.70 9.87
CA THR A 10 8.38 -5.94 9.92
C THR A 10 8.50 -6.68 8.60
N ILE A 11 8.74 -7.97 8.67
CA ILE A 11 8.78 -8.85 7.51
C ILE A 11 7.61 -9.82 7.62
N LEU A 12 6.76 -9.84 6.60
CA LEU A 12 5.66 -10.77 6.47
C LEU A 12 6.01 -11.78 5.38
N ALA A 13 6.10 -13.05 5.77
CA ALA A 13 6.41 -14.12 4.81
C ALA A 13 5.25 -15.10 4.73
N TYR A 14 4.78 -15.38 3.54
CA TYR A 14 3.68 -16.30 3.28
C TYR A 14 3.87 -16.99 1.93
N GLY A 15 4.08 -18.31 1.98
CA GLY A 15 4.38 -19.09 0.79
C GLY A 15 5.65 -18.59 0.09
N ASN A 16 5.52 -18.23 -1.18
CA ASN A 16 6.61 -17.69 -2.00
C ASN A 16 6.64 -16.17 -2.06
N LYS A 17 5.93 -15.50 -1.14
CA LYS A 17 5.80 -14.04 -1.12
C LYS A 17 6.32 -13.46 0.18
N VAL A 18 6.93 -12.29 0.07
CA VAL A 18 7.45 -11.57 1.23
C VAL A 18 7.08 -10.10 1.10
N ALA A 19 6.62 -9.52 2.20
CA ALA A 19 6.44 -8.08 2.33
C ALA A 19 7.36 -7.54 3.41
N SER A 20 7.98 -6.39 3.15
CA SER A 20 8.84 -5.70 4.10
C SER A 20 8.26 -4.31 4.35
N ILE A 21 8.00 -3.98 5.60
CA ILE A 21 7.35 -2.74 6.01
C ILE A 21 8.22 -2.05 7.05
N LYS A 22 8.57 -0.79 6.78
CA LYS A 22 9.28 0.06 7.73
C LYS A 22 8.39 1.22 8.15
N VAL A 23 8.26 1.41 9.45
CA VAL A 23 7.48 2.50 10.05
C VAL A 23 8.29 3.11 11.19
N GLY A 24 8.35 4.42 11.24
CA GLY A 24 9.06 5.12 12.30
C GLY A 24 8.36 6.39 12.72
N THR A 25 8.43 6.68 14.02
CA THR A 25 7.97 7.94 14.60
C THR A 25 9.19 8.81 14.90
N GLY A 26 9.19 10.05 14.41
CA GLY A 26 10.33 10.95 14.58
C GLY A 26 11.56 10.57 13.73
N VAL A 27 11.39 9.63 12.81
CA VAL A 27 12.45 9.19 11.90
C VAL A 27 12.02 9.51 10.47
N LYS A 28 12.90 10.09 9.69
CA LYS A 28 12.67 10.31 8.28
C LYS A 28 13.13 9.10 7.49
N SER A 29 12.22 8.52 6.73
CA SER A 29 12.50 7.41 5.84
C SER A 29 11.76 7.62 4.54
N GLU A 30 12.26 7.05 3.46
CA GLU A 30 11.57 7.14 2.20
C GLU A 30 10.28 6.32 2.21
N GLY A 31 9.16 6.97 1.91
CA GLY A 31 7.84 6.36 1.90
C GLY A 31 7.43 5.88 0.52
N SER A 32 8.30 5.22 -0.20
CA SER A 32 7.98 4.59 -1.48
C SER A 32 7.41 3.19 -1.30
N LEU A 33 6.73 2.69 -2.33
CA LEU A 33 6.25 1.32 -2.37
C LEU A 33 6.84 0.63 -3.60
N VAL A 34 7.41 -0.55 -3.38
CA VAL A 34 7.94 -1.38 -4.47
C VAL A 34 7.27 -2.75 -4.41
N ILE A 35 6.69 -3.16 -5.53
CA ILE A 35 6.09 -4.49 -5.68
C ILE A 35 6.89 -5.24 -6.72
N SER A 36 7.69 -6.21 -6.27
CA SER A 36 8.60 -6.96 -7.14
C SER A 36 7.93 -8.19 -7.73
N GLY A 37 8.16 -8.42 -9.00
CA GLY A 37 7.71 -9.59 -9.74
C GLY A 37 8.85 -10.26 -10.48
N THR A 38 8.54 -11.34 -11.19
CA THR A 38 9.57 -12.11 -11.92
C THR A 38 10.03 -11.46 -13.22
N LYS A 39 9.22 -10.58 -13.79
CA LYS A 39 9.53 -9.91 -15.06
C LYS A 39 9.79 -8.41 -14.93
N GLY A 40 9.57 -7.87 -13.76
CA GLY A 40 9.72 -6.45 -13.50
C GLY A 40 9.18 -6.09 -12.13
N TYR A 41 9.10 -4.81 -11.86
CA TYR A 41 8.54 -4.34 -10.59
C TYR A 41 7.72 -3.07 -10.80
N ILE A 42 6.82 -2.83 -9.86
CA ILE A 42 6.04 -1.59 -9.80
C ILE A 42 6.70 -0.70 -8.75
N TYR A 43 6.97 0.52 -9.15
CA TYR A 43 7.51 1.56 -8.28
C TYR A 43 6.48 2.66 -8.06
N VAL A 44 6.11 2.89 -6.82
CA VAL A 44 5.21 3.96 -6.40
C VAL A 44 6.05 4.97 -5.61
N PRO A 45 6.23 6.20 -6.13
CA PRO A 45 7.10 7.19 -5.47
C PRO A 45 6.56 7.64 -4.12
N ALA A 46 7.45 8.13 -3.30
CA ALA A 46 7.11 8.69 -1.99
C ALA A 46 6.35 10.03 -2.13
N PRO A 47 5.35 10.28 -1.29
CA PRO A 47 4.73 9.32 -0.39
C PRO A 47 3.74 8.42 -1.15
N TRP A 48 3.89 7.12 -1.02
CA TRP A 48 3.14 6.15 -1.83
C TRP A 48 1.61 6.27 -1.66
N TRP A 49 1.16 6.77 -0.51
CA TRP A 49 -0.27 6.93 -0.21
C TRP A 49 -0.86 8.22 -0.77
N LYS A 50 -0.04 9.08 -1.39
CA LYS A 50 -0.47 10.38 -1.87
C LYS A 50 0.15 10.75 -3.22
N THR A 51 0.71 9.79 -3.92
CA THR A 51 1.23 10.00 -5.26
C THR A 51 0.12 9.88 -6.30
N ASP A 52 0.28 10.54 -7.42
CA ASP A 52 -0.66 10.52 -8.53
C ASP A 52 -0.20 9.64 -9.68
N TYR A 53 0.93 8.94 -9.53
CA TYR A 53 1.41 8.05 -10.57
C TYR A 53 2.18 6.87 -9.98
N PHE A 54 2.31 5.83 -10.78
CA PHE A 54 3.24 4.74 -10.54
C PHE A 54 3.94 4.35 -11.84
N GLU A 55 5.00 3.60 -11.73
CA GLU A 55 5.81 3.21 -12.87
C GLU A 55 6.00 1.69 -12.87
N VAL A 56 5.78 1.08 -14.02
CA VAL A 56 6.12 -0.34 -14.21
C VAL A 56 7.49 -0.38 -14.88
N ARG A 57 8.44 -1.00 -14.22
CA ARG A 57 9.84 -1.05 -14.64
C ARG A 57 10.26 -2.46 -15.01
N PHE A 58 10.90 -2.58 -16.15
CA PHE A 58 11.41 -3.84 -16.66
C PHE A 58 12.94 -3.79 -16.76
N GLU A 59 13.56 -4.95 -16.91
CA GLU A 59 15.00 -5.05 -17.14
C GLU A 59 15.42 -4.24 -18.38
N ASN A 60 14.67 -4.35 -19.46
CA ASN A 60 14.83 -3.46 -20.61
C ASN A 60 14.06 -2.16 -20.32
N THR A 61 14.79 -1.10 -19.99
CA THR A 61 14.21 0.19 -19.60
C THR A 61 13.38 0.87 -20.68
N THR A 62 13.54 0.47 -21.94
CA THR A 62 12.70 1.01 -23.03
C THR A 62 11.24 0.56 -22.91
N ASN A 63 10.97 -0.49 -22.15
CA ASN A 63 9.64 -1.01 -21.90
C ASN A 63 8.98 -0.38 -20.67
N ASN A 64 9.69 0.46 -19.94
CA ASN A 64 9.13 1.12 -18.75
C ASN A 64 7.94 2.00 -19.11
N ARG A 65 6.92 2.00 -18.24
CA ARG A 65 5.69 2.77 -18.46
C ARG A 65 5.25 3.46 -17.20
N LYS A 66 4.81 4.71 -17.35
CA LYS A 66 4.18 5.48 -16.27
C LYS A 66 2.68 5.49 -16.44
N PHE A 67 1.96 5.35 -15.33
CA PHE A 67 0.50 5.42 -15.28
C PHE A 67 0.11 6.53 -14.32
N TYR A 68 -0.67 7.49 -14.79
CA TYR A 68 -1.12 8.64 -14.02
C TYR A 68 -2.56 8.48 -13.60
N PHE A 69 -2.80 8.65 -12.30
CA PHE A 69 -4.13 8.63 -11.69
C PHE A 69 -4.23 9.80 -10.72
N PRO A 70 -4.50 11.01 -11.23
CA PRO A 70 -4.50 12.21 -10.40
C PRO A 70 -5.57 12.13 -9.32
N TYR A 71 -5.17 12.48 -8.09
CA TYR A 71 -6.09 12.65 -6.99
C TYR A 71 -6.72 14.02 -7.01
N GLU A 72 -8.01 14.06 -6.73
CA GLU A 72 -8.67 15.28 -6.29
C GLU A 72 -8.69 15.27 -4.77
N GLN A 73 -8.01 16.23 -4.14
CA GLN A 73 -7.90 16.34 -2.69
C GLN A 73 -7.13 15.16 -2.04
N ALA A 74 -7.44 14.83 -0.79
CA ALA A 74 -6.69 13.85 0.01
C ALA A 74 -7.16 12.40 -0.15
N GLY A 75 -7.93 12.09 -1.19
CA GLY A 75 -8.42 10.73 -1.43
C GLY A 75 -9.65 10.33 -0.64
N LEU A 76 -10.09 11.13 0.33
CA LEU A 76 -11.28 10.84 1.13
C LEU A 76 -12.54 10.67 0.27
N ARG A 77 -12.64 11.42 -0.79
CA ARG A 77 -13.72 11.33 -1.77
C ARG A 77 -13.89 9.92 -2.33
N TYR A 78 -12.79 9.27 -2.65
CA TYR A 78 -12.81 7.91 -3.21
C TYR A 78 -13.22 6.88 -2.18
N GLU A 79 -12.80 7.06 -0.94
CA GLU A 79 -13.17 6.23 0.18
C GLU A 79 -14.67 6.30 0.47
N ILE A 80 -15.23 7.50 0.48
CA ILE A 80 -16.67 7.72 0.66
C ILE A 80 -17.46 7.09 -0.48
N GLN A 81 -17.01 7.24 -1.71
CA GLN A 81 -17.67 6.65 -2.87
C GLN A 81 -17.66 5.11 -2.78
N ALA A 82 -16.52 4.52 -2.40
CA ALA A 82 -16.41 3.08 -2.21
C ALA A 82 -17.36 2.57 -1.13
N PHE A 83 -17.51 3.30 -0.02
CA PHE A 83 -18.43 2.97 1.04
C PHE A 83 -19.89 2.99 0.58
N LEU A 84 -20.28 4.03 -0.16
CA LEU A 84 -21.63 4.15 -0.71
C LEU A 84 -21.92 3.04 -1.71
N ASP A 85 -20.99 2.69 -2.56
CA ASP A 85 -21.15 1.60 -3.51
C ASP A 85 -21.29 0.25 -2.81
N SER A 86 -20.55 0.04 -1.72
CA SER A 86 -20.66 -1.15 -0.88
C SER A 86 -22.05 -1.30 -0.27
N ILE A 87 -22.61 -0.21 0.28
CA ILE A 87 -23.98 -0.21 0.85
C ILE A 87 -25.01 -0.55 -0.23
N ARG A 88 -24.83 -0.06 -1.44
CA ARG A 88 -25.74 -0.30 -2.58
C ARG A 88 -25.60 -1.69 -3.19
N GLY A 89 -24.73 -2.53 -2.66
CA GLY A 89 -24.50 -3.88 -3.13
C GLY A 89 -23.70 -3.97 -4.42
N ARG A 90 -23.00 -2.90 -4.80
CA ARG A 90 -22.12 -2.93 -5.97
C ARG A 90 -20.83 -3.67 -5.63
N LEU A 91 -20.44 -4.59 -6.51
CA LEU A 91 -19.15 -5.27 -6.38
C LEU A 91 -18.04 -4.28 -6.70
N LEU A 92 -17.17 -4.06 -5.70
CA LEU A 92 -15.99 -3.24 -5.87
C LEU A 92 -14.79 -4.16 -6.09
N ALA A 93 -14.14 -4.05 -7.23
CA ALA A 93 -12.91 -4.79 -7.51
C ALA A 93 -11.78 -4.39 -6.56
N ASP A 94 -11.85 -3.18 -6.00
CA ASP A 94 -10.79 -2.57 -5.18
C ASP A 94 -11.17 -2.43 -3.70
N GLY A 95 -12.36 -2.88 -3.30
CA GLY A 95 -12.80 -2.78 -1.92
C GLY A 95 -12.24 -3.89 -1.05
N LEU A 96 -11.86 -3.53 0.18
CA LEU A 96 -11.43 -4.51 1.17
C LEU A 96 -12.64 -5.27 1.72
N THR A 97 -12.54 -6.58 1.81
CA THR A 97 -13.54 -7.41 2.46
C THR A 97 -13.41 -7.31 3.98
N THR A 98 -14.48 -7.66 4.70
CA THR A 98 -14.44 -7.71 6.16
C THR A 98 -13.34 -8.65 6.67
N GLU A 99 -13.17 -9.78 6.02
CA GLU A 99 -12.12 -10.76 6.35
C GLU A 99 -10.72 -10.16 6.19
N GLU A 100 -10.47 -9.43 5.12
CA GLU A 100 -9.20 -8.76 4.89
C GLU A 100 -8.92 -7.68 5.94
N ILE A 101 -9.92 -6.90 6.32
CA ILE A 101 -9.80 -5.87 7.36
C ILE A 101 -9.45 -6.51 8.71
N LEU A 102 -10.13 -7.59 9.08
CA LEU A 102 -9.85 -8.30 10.32
C LEU A 102 -8.43 -8.88 10.33
N LYS A 103 -7.97 -9.37 9.19
CA LYS A 103 -6.58 -9.86 9.05
C LYS A 103 -5.56 -8.76 9.21
N MET A 104 -5.83 -7.58 8.68
CA MET A 104 -4.97 -6.42 8.85
C MET A 104 -4.86 -6.00 10.32
N ILE A 105 -5.97 -6.00 11.04
CA ILE A 105 -5.99 -5.68 12.48
C ILE A 105 -5.18 -6.70 13.27
N GLU A 106 -5.33 -7.98 12.96
CA GLU A 106 -4.56 -9.05 13.57
C GLU A 106 -3.05 -8.83 13.40
N ILE A 107 -2.63 -8.49 12.19
CA ILE A 107 -1.23 -8.21 11.88
C ILE A 107 -0.74 -6.98 12.65
N GLN A 108 -1.51 -5.91 12.70
CA GLN A 108 -1.18 -4.70 13.46
C GLN A 108 -0.97 -5.00 14.94
N ASN A 109 -1.82 -5.83 15.53
CA ASN A 109 -1.72 -6.20 16.93
C ASN A 109 -0.45 -6.99 17.23
N LYS A 110 0.06 -7.75 16.28
CA LYS A 110 1.33 -8.47 16.43
C LYS A 110 2.55 -7.57 16.33
N ILE A 111 2.45 -6.45 15.61
CA ILE A 111 3.53 -5.50 15.42
C ILE A 111 3.69 -4.57 16.63
N ASN A 112 2.61 -4.23 17.28
CA ASN A 112 2.59 -3.29 18.42
C ASN A 112 2.81 -3.98 19.76
#